data_5594a47ff69746373b513eafa63b581f
#
_entry.id   5594a47ff69746373b513eafa63b581f
#
_cell.length_a   1.000
_cell.length_b   1.000
_cell.length_c   1.000
_cell.angle_alpha   90.00
_cell.angle_beta   90.00
_cell.angle_gamma   90.00
#
_symmetry.space_group_name_H-M   'P 1'
#
loop_
_entity.id
_entity.type
_entity.pdbx_description
1 polymer ?
#
loop_
_entity_poly.entity_id
_entity_poly.type
_entity_poly.pdbx_seq_one_letter_code
_entity_poly.pdbx_strand_id
1 'polypeptide(L)'
;FQRGVHNVLNNLRTPIIFANDLLQGKLQRAWNTLARFFINSTIGFAGLGDPAADYGFKFHNEDFGQTLAAWGLPEGPYIVLPVFGPSNPRDAIGLAVDALIDPLNIWLSNTNREEFIFARAGVRGIDERARNFDALEDLEKSSLDFYASLRSLYRQHRNNEIHDGKPSVNIPMPGLSNIIPEITPDEEPGSDLGQIAASRTQ
;
A
#
# COMPACT_ATOMS: atom_id res chain seq x y z
N PHE A 1 18.64 -9.64 -9.56
CA PHE A 1 19.26 -8.49 -8.88
C PHE A 1 18.20 -7.50 -8.37
N GLN A 2 17.29 -6.98 -9.21
CA GLN A 2 16.24 -6.01 -8.83
C GLN A 2 15.39 -6.48 -7.65
N ARG A 3 14.93 -7.74 -7.62
CA ARG A 3 14.16 -8.29 -6.50
C ARG A 3 14.93 -8.24 -5.18
N GLY A 4 16.23 -8.54 -5.19
CA GLY A 4 17.06 -8.48 -3.98
C GLY A 4 17.19 -7.05 -3.44
N VAL A 5 17.43 -6.07 -4.31
CA VAL A 5 17.49 -4.65 -3.92
C VAL A 5 16.17 -4.21 -3.30
N HIS A 6 15.05 -4.53 -3.95
CA HIS A 6 13.72 -4.21 -3.44
C HIS A 6 13.43 -4.83 -2.07
N ASN A 7 13.78 -6.11 -1.89
CA ASN A 7 13.58 -6.81 -0.61
C ASN A 7 14.40 -6.17 0.51
N VAL A 8 15.66 -5.80 0.24
CA VAL A 8 16.50 -5.08 1.21
C VAL A 8 15.88 -3.74 1.58
N LEU A 9 15.44 -2.94 0.59
CA LEU A 9 14.80 -1.66 0.84
C LEU A 9 13.54 -1.80 1.70
N ASN A 10 12.72 -2.82 1.44
CA ASN A 10 11.53 -3.12 2.23
C ASN A 10 11.91 -3.56 3.66
N ASN A 11 12.94 -4.39 3.80
CA ASN A 11 13.40 -4.83 5.11
C ASN A 11 13.93 -3.67 5.95
N LEU A 12 14.62 -2.71 5.32
CA LEU A 12 15.09 -1.48 5.97
C LEU A 12 13.95 -0.51 6.38
N ARG A 13 12.78 -0.60 5.72
CA ARG A 13 11.58 0.17 6.10
C ARG A 13 10.75 -0.47 7.20
N THR A 14 11.01 -1.70 7.54
CA THR A 14 10.20 -2.44 8.52
C THR A 14 9.98 -1.69 9.84
N PRO A 15 10.97 -0.99 10.43
CA PRO A 15 10.73 -0.23 11.65
C PRO A 15 9.65 0.86 11.50
N ILE A 16 9.60 1.53 10.34
CA ILE A 16 8.57 2.55 10.04
C ILE A 16 7.21 1.90 9.87
N ILE A 17 7.13 0.82 9.08
CA ILE A 17 5.89 0.06 8.87
C ILE A 17 5.36 -0.42 10.22
N PHE A 18 6.21 -1.01 11.05
CA PHE A 18 5.85 -1.48 12.38
C PHE A 18 5.31 -0.36 13.29
N ALA A 19 5.97 0.79 13.29
CA ALA A 19 5.52 1.95 14.07
C ALA A 19 4.14 2.43 13.60
N ASN A 20 3.91 2.51 12.30
CA ASN A 20 2.63 2.92 11.73
C ASN A 20 1.52 1.88 11.97
N ASP A 21 1.81 0.57 11.87
CA ASP A 21 0.88 -0.48 12.28
C ASP A 21 0.39 -0.29 13.73
N LEU A 22 1.33 0.01 14.67
CA LEU A 22 1.01 0.26 16.07
C LEU A 22 0.19 1.53 16.26
N LEU A 23 0.57 2.64 15.60
CA LEU A 23 -0.14 3.92 15.67
C LEU A 23 -1.56 3.85 15.11
N GLN A 24 -1.82 2.92 14.18
CA GLN A 24 -3.14 2.62 13.65
C GLN A 24 -3.91 1.59 14.49
N GLY A 25 -3.30 1.01 15.53
CA GLY A 25 -3.91 -0.03 16.37
C GLY A 25 -4.01 -1.41 15.68
N LYS A 26 -3.30 -1.63 14.58
CA LYS A 26 -3.32 -2.85 13.77
C LYS A 26 -2.33 -3.90 14.30
N LEU A 27 -2.54 -4.38 15.54
CA LEU A 27 -1.60 -5.27 16.22
C LEU A 27 -1.25 -6.55 15.47
N GLN A 28 -2.22 -7.14 14.75
CA GLN A 28 -1.98 -8.33 13.92
C GLN A 28 -1.03 -8.04 12.77
N ARG A 29 -1.13 -6.85 12.16
CA ARG A 29 -0.23 -6.42 11.08
C ARG A 29 1.15 -6.10 11.65
N ALA A 30 1.22 -5.41 12.78
CA ALA A 30 2.47 -5.15 13.49
C ALA A 30 3.23 -6.45 13.79
N TRP A 31 2.53 -7.49 14.27
CA TRP A 31 3.15 -8.80 14.47
C TRP A 31 3.66 -9.42 13.17
N ASN A 32 2.86 -9.35 12.10
CA ASN A 32 3.28 -9.81 10.77
C ASN A 32 4.54 -9.08 10.30
N THR A 33 4.58 -7.76 10.44
CA THR A 33 5.74 -6.92 10.09
C THR A 33 6.99 -7.34 10.87
N LEU A 34 6.85 -7.55 12.19
CA LEU A 34 7.95 -7.96 13.04
C LEU A 34 8.48 -9.36 12.69
N ALA A 35 7.57 -10.33 12.47
CA ALA A 35 7.93 -11.67 12.04
C ALA A 35 8.70 -11.65 10.71
N ARG A 36 8.23 -10.89 9.72
CA ARG A 36 8.92 -10.69 8.45
C ARG A 36 10.31 -10.13 8.63
N PHE A 37 10.47 -9.12 9.48
CA PHE A 37 11.77 -8.53 9.74
C PHE A 37 12.78 -9.56 10.25
N PHE A 38 12.41 -10.34 11.26
CA PHE A 38 13.31 -11.35 11.81
C PHE A 38 13.62 -12.47 10.82
N ILE A 39 12.61 -13.00 10.13
CA ILE A 39 12.79 -14.07 9.16
C ILE A 39 13.67 -13.59 7.99
N ASN A 40 13.38 -12.43 7.42
CA ASN A 40 14.11 -11.92 6.27
C ASN A 40 15.51 -11.43 6.64
N SER A 41 15.72 -10.92 7.85
CA SER A 41 17.05 -10.49 8.31
C SER A 41 17.97 -11.68 8.62
N THR A 42 17.42 -12.80 9.10
CA THR A 42 18.20 -14.01 9.46
C THR A 42 18.31 -14.99 8.29
N ILE A 43 17.20 -15.60 7.89
CA ILE A 43 17.15 -16.63 6.84
C ILE A 43 17.30 -15.99 5.46
N GLY A 44 16.75 -14.78 5.26
CA GLY A 44 16.78 -14.03 3.99
C GLY A 44 18.08 -13.25 3.71
N PHE A 45 19.18 -13.52 4.43
CA PHE A 45 20.46 -12.83 4.25
C PHE A 45 20.31 -11.30 4.31
N ALA A 46 19.94 -10.78 5.49
CA ALA A 46 19.72 -9.34 5.72
C ALA A 46 18.64 -8.72 4.80
N GLY A 47 17.68 -9.53 4.35
CA GLY A 47 16.58 -9.06 3.53
C GLY A 47 16.80 -9.15 2.01
N LEU A 48 17.88 -9.78 1.53
CA LEU A 48 18.05 -10.05 0.09
C LEU A 48 16.99 -11.00 -0.45
N GLY A 49 16.64 -12.05 0.34
CA GLY A 49 15.51 -12.93 0.08
C GLY A 49 14.26 -12.51 0.85
N ASP A 50 13.10 -13.08 0.49
CA ASP A 50 11.84 -12.91 1.20
C ASP A 50 11.23 -14.26 1.62
N PRO A 51 11.95 -15.08 2.42
CA PRO A 51 11.42 -16.36 2.91
C PRO A 51 10.18 -16.18 3.79
N ALA A 52 9.97 -15.01 4.40
CA ALA A 52 8.77 -14.74 5.18
C ALA A 52 7.49 -14.87 4.35
N ALA A 53 7.53 -14.54 3.06
CA ALA A 53 6.40 -14.72 2.16
C ALA A 53 6.05 -16.21 1.97
N ASP A 54 7.05 -17.09 1.90
CA ASP A 54 6.87 -18.54 1.77
C ASP A 54 6.24 -19.14 3.03
N TYR A 55 6.50 -18.55 4.20
CA TYR A 55 5.85 -18.90 5.47
C TYR A 55 4.45 -18.28 5.67
N GLY A 56 3.93 -17.60 4.65
CA GLY A 56 2.56 -17.02 4.67
C GLY A 56 2.48 -15.61 5.28
N PHE A 57 3.59 -15.00 5.67
CA PHE A 57 3.62 -13.61 6.13
C PHE A 57 3.65 -12.68 4.92
N LYS A 58 2.47 -12.22 4.47
CA LYS A 58 2.36 -11.32 3.32
C LYS A 58 2.92 -9.93 3.63
N PHE A 59 3.65 -9.36 2.67
CA PHE A 59 4.10 -7.97 2.76
C PHE A 59 2.90 -7.01 2.67
N HIS A 60 2.95 -5.97 3.47
CA HIS A 60 2.09 -4.81 3.36
C HIS A 60 2.93 -3.54 3.57
N ASN A 61 2.48 -2.46 2.99
CA ASN A 61 3.12 -1.16 3.15
C ASN A 61 2.28 -0.30 4.09
N GLU A 62 2.94 0.31 5.06
CA GLU A 62 2.34 1.31 5.93
C GLU A 62 3.25 2.52 6.04
N ASP A 63 2.63 3.69 6.13
CA ASP A 63 3.30 4.97 6.28
C ASP A 63 2.47 5.93 7.15
N PHE A 64 3.09 7.02 7.56
CA PHE A 64 2.43 7.98 8.44
C PHE A 64 1.27 8.74 7.78
N GLY A 65 1.26 8.85 6.44
CA GLY A 65 0.12 9.39 5.69
C GLY A 65 -1.13 8.51 5.82
N GLN A 66 -0.95 7.16 5.82
CA GLN A 66 -2.02 6.21 6.12
C GLN A 66 -2.46 6.31 7.57
N THR A 67 -1.53 6.48 8.50
CA THR A 67 -1.83 6.71 9.93
C THR A 67 -2.66 7.96 10.13
N LEU A 68 -2.31 9.08 9.49
CA LEU A 68 -3.09 10.30 9.51
C LEU A 68 -4.51 10.11 8.91
N ALA A 69 -4.62 9.30 7.84
CA ALA A 69 -5.91 8.94 7.27
C ALA A 69 -6.77 8.13 8.26
N ALA A 70 -6.18 7.14 8.92
CA ALA A 70 -6.86 6.34 9.96
C ALA A 70 -7.31 7.20 11.13
N TRP A 71 -6.62 8.29 11.44
CA TRP A 71 -7.00 9.28 12.44
C TRP A 71 -8.02 10.30 11.92
N GLY A 72 -8.47 10.18 10.65
CA GLY A 72 -9.53 11.01 10.07
C GLY A 72 -9.04 12.28 9.38
N LEU A 73 -7.74 12.45 9.15
CA LEU A 73 -7.23 13.60 8.40
C LEU A 73 -7.57 13.45 6.89
N PRO A 74 -8.23 14.43 6.26
CA PRO A 74 -8.56 14.37 4.85
C PRO A 74 -7.31 14.48 3.96
N GLU A 75 -7.38 13.94 2.75
CA GLU A 75 -6.25 13.92 1.82
C GLU A 75 -5.82 15.32 1.31
N GLY A 76 -6.80 16.25 1.16
CA GLY A 76 -6.58 17.54 0.53
C GLY A 76 -6.49 17.49 -1.00
N PRO A 77 -5.99 18.56 -1.65
CA PRO A 77 -5.84 18.61 -3.09
C PRO A 77 -4.75 17.65 -3.58
N TYR A 78 -4.94 17.14 -4.80
CA TYR A 78 -3.88 16.36 -5.47
C TYR A 78 -2.71 17.26 -5.84
N ILE A 79 -1.50 16.84 -5.52
CA ILE A 79 -0.25 17.51 -5.86
C ILE A 79 0.73 16.52 -6.49
N VAL A 80 1.70 17.02 -7.22
CA VAL A 80 2.81 16.22 -7.74
C VAL A 80 4.10 16.72 -7.12
N LEU A 81 4.75 15.88 -6.32
CA LEU A 81 6.01 16.22 -5.69
C LEU A 81 7.17 15.97 -6.67
N PRO A 82 8.14 16.90 -6.79
CA PRO A 82 9.35 16.61 -7.53
C PRO A 82 10.02 15.34 -6.99
N VAL A 83 10.47 14.47 -7.87
CA VAL A 83 11.13 13.18 -7.56
C VAL A 83 10.18 12.11 -6.99
N PHE A 84 9.25 12.47 -6.09
CA PHE A 84 8.35 11.52 -5.41
C PHE A 84 7.05 11.23 -6.18
N GLY A 85 6.70 12.06 -7.17
CA GLY A 85 5.53 11.84 -8.03
C GLY A 85 4.18 12.22 -7.38
N PRO A 86 3.11 11.51 -7.74
CA PRO A 86 1.76 11.75 -7.26
C PRO A 86 1.65 11.74 -5.74
N SER A 87 0.97 12.72 -5.15
CA SER A 87 0.83 12.87 -3.69
C SER A 87 -0.38 13.74 -3.34
N ASN A 88 -0.55 14.00 -2.05
CA ASN A 88 -1.43 15.00 -1.47
C ASN A 88 -0.77 15.59 -0.22
N PRO A 89 -1.26 16.70 0.37
CA PRO A 89 -0.66 17.33 1.54
C PRO A 89 -0.52 16.40 2.75
N ARG A 90 -1.52 15.56 3.02
CA ARG A 90 -1.47 14.58 4.12
C ARG A 90 -0.33 13.59 3.93
N ASP A 91 -0.22 13.00 2.72
CA ASP A 91 0.79 11.99 2.43
C ASP A 91 2.19 12.62 2.32
N ALA A 92 2.29 13.89 1.86
CA ALA A 92 3.55 14.64 1.88
C ALA A 92 4.06 14.90 3.32
N ILE A 93 3.14 15.25 4.24
CA ILE A 93 3.46 15.36 5.68
C ILE A 93 3.87 13.99 6.22
N GLY A 94 3.14 12.93 5.87
CA GLY A 94 3.46 11.56 6.24
C GLY A 94 4.87 11.15 5.82
N LEU A 95 5.24 11.43 4.59
CA LEU A 95 6.59 11.15 4.05
C LEU A 95 7.68 11.89 4.84
N ALA A 96 7.43 13.16 5.19
CA ALA A 96 8.38 13.95 5.98
C ALA A 96 8.54 13.39 7.40
N VAL A 97 7.44 13.03 8.06
CA VAL A 97 7.46 12.44 9.40
C VAL A 97 8.17 11.08 9.37
N ASP A 98 7.84 10.20 8.43
CA ASP A 98 8.50 8.90 8.29
C ASP A 98 10.02 9.06 8.11
N ALA A 99 10.47 10.05 7.32
CA ALA A 99 11.87 10.33 7.12
C ALA A 99 12.58 10.81 8.41
N LEU A 100 11.88 11.56 9.26
CA LEU A 100 12.40 12.08 10.54
C LEU A 100 12.46 11.01 11.64
N ILE A 101 11.49 10.11 11.68
CA ILE A 101 11.43 9.05 12.71
C ILE A 101 12.14 7.76 12.31
N ASP A 102 12.63 7.66 11.07
CA ASP A 102 13.34 6.47 10.57
C ASP A 102 14.61 6.23 11.39
N PRO A 103 14.69 5.13 12.17
CA PRO A 103 15.85 4.86 13.02
C PRO A 103 17.17 4.78 12.24
N LEU A 104 17.11 4.32 10.98
CA LEU A 104 18.29 4.26 10.13
C LEU A 104 18.75 5.67 9.72
N ASN A 105 17.82 6.55 9.37
CA ASN A 105 18.16 7.95 9.06
C ASN A 105 18.74 8.66 10.28
N ILE A 106 18.16 8.45 11.47
CA ILE A 106 18.67 9.02 12.72
C ILE A 106 20.07 8.51 13.00
N TRP A 107 20.32 7.21 12.84
CA TRP A 107 21.66 6.64 13.05
C TRP A 107 22.68 7.16 12.03
N LEU A 108 22.31 7.25 10.74
CA LEU A 108 23.18 7.78 9.69
C LEU A 108 23.52 9.26 9.93
N SER A 109 22.54 10.08 10.32
CA SER A 109 22.77 11.48 10.65
C SER A 109 23.68 11.65 11.86
N ASN A 110 23.47 10.87 12.93
CA ASN A 110 24.31 10.90 14.14
C ASN A 110 25.76 10.42 13.89
N THR A 111 25.97 9.66 12.81
CA THR A 111 27.32 9.19 12.42
C THR A 111 27.95 10.03 11.30
N ASN A 112 27.38 11.20 10.95
CA ASN A 112 27.79 12.07 9.85
C ASN A 112 27.89 11.32 8.51
N ARG A 113 26.91 10.46 8.22
CA ARG A 113 26.82 9.66 6.99
C ARG A 113 25.53 9.97 6.23
N GLU A 114 25.16 11.23 6.14
CA GLU A 114 23.91 11.67 5.52
C GLU A 114 23.83 11.35 4.02
N GLU A 115 24.99 11.21 3.36
CA GLU A 115 25.05 10.78 1.96
C GLU A 115 24.33 9.44 1.69
N PHE A 116 24.34 8.52 2.66
CA PHE A 116 23.62 7.24 2.53
C PHE A 116 22.09 7.39 2.64
N ILE A 117 21.60 8.44 3.31
CA ILE A 117 20.15 8.75 3.34
C ILE A 117 19.69 9.11 1.93
N PHE A 118 20.42 10.04 1.27
CA PHE A 118 20.11 10.45 -0.10
C PHE A 118 20.32 9.32 -1.11
N ALA A 119 21.39 8.53 -0.96
CA ALA A 119 21.66 7.38 -1.81
C ALA A 119 20.51 6.35 -1.70
N ARG A 120 20.05 6.03 -0.49
CA ARG A 120 18.92 5.11 -0.26
C ARG A 120 17.63 5.64 -0.87
N ALA A 121 17.33 6.93 -0.68
CA ALA A 121 16.15 7.56 -1.27
C ALA A 121 16.21 7.54 -2.81
N GLY A 122 17.39 7.79 -3.40
CA GLY A 122 17.59 7.72 -4.84
C GLY A 122 17.41 6.31 -5.40
N VAL A 123 18.04 5.30 -4.77
CA VAL A 123 17.89 3.89 -5.18
C VAL A 123 16.43 3.44 -5.08
N ARG A 124 15.73 3.85 -4.03
CA ARG A 124 14.31 3.57 -3.86
C ARG A 124 13.47 4.21 -4.98
N GLY A 125 13.68 5.49 -5.28
CA GLY A 125 12.96 6.17 -6.36
C GLY A 125 13.18 5.50 -7.72
N ILE A 126 14.41 5.03 -7.99
CA ILE A 126 14.72 4.26 -9.20
C ILE A 126 14.01 2.91 -9.20
N ASP A 127 14.01 2.17 -8.08
CA ASP A 127 13.35 0.88 -7.96
C ASP A 127 11.84 1.01 -8.16
N GLU A 128 11.19 1.98 -7.52
CA GLU A 128 9.76 2.26 -7.67
C GLU A 128 9.40 2.66 -9.11
N ARG A 129 10.21 3.53 -9.73
CA ARG A 129 9.99 3.91 -11.13
C ARG A 129 10.18 2.74 -12.08
N ALA A 130 11.21 1.93 -11.89
CA ALA A 130 11.48 0.75 -12.74
C ALA A 130 10.35 -0.29 -12.65
N ARG A 131 9.73 -0.44 -11.50
CA ARG A 131 8.60 -1.37 -11.31
C ARG A 131 7.31 -0.89 -11.94
N ASN A 132 7.10 0.42 -11.95
CA ASN A 132 5.88 1.03 -12.49
C ASN A 132 6.05 1.52 -13.93
N PHE A 133 7.23 1.30 -14.55
CA PHE A 133 7.55 1.86 -15.86
C PHE A 133 6.56 1.42 -16.93
N ASP A 134 6.34 0.11 -17.07
CA ASP A 134 5.45 -0.46 -18.09
C ASP A 134 4.00 0.01 -17.87
N ALA A 135 3.53 0.02 -16.61
CA ALA A 135 2.19 0.48 -16.27
C ALA A 135 1.98 1.97 -16.55
N LEU A 136 3.00 2.79 -16.33
CA LEU A 136 2.94 4.23 -16.64
C LEU A 136 2.98 4.48 -18.15
N GLU A 137 3.79 3.73 -18.88
CA GLU A 137 3.86 3.80 -20.35
C GLU A 137 2.54 3.37 -21.00
N ASP A 138 1.95 2.28 -20.52
CA ASP A 138 0.64 1.80 -20.98
C ASP A 138 -0.47 2.82 -20.66
N LEU A 139 -0.42 3.44 -19.48
CA LEU A 139 -1.35 4.50 -19.11
C LEU A 139 -1.22 5.72 -20.03
N GLU A 140 0.01 6.14 -20.33
CA GLU A 140 0.27 7.26 -21.23
C GLU A 140 -0.26 7.00 -22.65
N LYS A 141 -0.07 5.78 -23.16
CA LYS A 141 -0.51 5.39 -24.51
C LYS A 141 -2.03 5.19 -24.62
N SER A 142 -2.68 4.72 -23.55
CA SER A 142 -4.10 4.35 -23.58
C SER A 142 -5.05 5.44 -23.08
N SER A 143 -4.55 6.44 -22.34
CA SER A 143 -5.40 7.46 -21.74
C SER A 143 -5.59 8.67 -22.67
N LEU A 144 -6.83 9.19 -22.73
CA LEU A 144 -7.13 10.46 -23.39
C LEU A 144 -6.57 11.66 -22.60
N ASP A 145 -6.54 11.57 -21.29
CA ASP A 145 -5.96 12.54 -20.35
C ASP A 145 -5.10 11.80 -19.33
N PHE A 146 -3.80 11.84 -19.56
CA PHE A 146 -2.80 11.18 -18.69
C PHE A 146 -2.86 11.71 -17.26
N TYR A 147 -3.01 13.04 -17.06
CA TYR A 147 -3.05 13.63 -15.74
C TYR A 147 -4.28 13.19 -14.94
N ALA A 148 -5.45 13.20 -15.56
CA ALA A 148 -6.69 12.76 -14.91
C ALA A 148 -6.64 11.27 -14.56
N SER A 149 -6.09 10.45 -15.45
CA SER A 149 -5.92 9.01 -15.27
C SER A 149 -4.93 8.70 -14.14
N LEU A 150 -3.77 9.36 -14.12
CA LEU A 150 -2.75 9.20 -13.09
C LEU A 150 -3.28 9.62 -11.71
N ARG A 151 -4.01 10.74 -11.63
CA ARG A 151 -4.65 11.20 -10.40
C ARG A 151 -5.68 10.20 -9.88
N SER A 152 -6.49 9.63 -10.78
CA SER A 152 -7.50 8.63 -10.44
C SER A 152 -6.85 7.35 -9.91
N LEU A 153 -5.83 6.84 -10.59
CA LEU A 153 -5.05 5.67 -10.19
C LEU A 153 -4.40 5.86 -8.82
N TYR A 154 -3.74 7.00 -8.60
CA TYR A 154 -3.13 7.33 -7.32
C TYR A 154 -4.16 7.28 -6.19
N ARG A 155 -5.32 7.93 -6.36
CA ARG A 155 -6.37 7.93 -5.34
C ARG A 155 -6.94 6.56 -5.06
N GLN A 156 -7.17 5.76 -6.10
CA GLN A 156 -7.66 4.38 -5.95
C GLN A 156 -6.64 3.51 -5.21
N HIS A 157 -5.38 3.58 -5.61
CA HIS A 157 -4.30 2.84 -4.96
C HIS A 157 -4.17 3.25 -3.50
N ARG A 158 -4.13 4.56 -3.22
CA ARG A 158 -4.00 5.09 -1.87
C ARG A 158 -5.18 4.72 -0.98
N ASN A 159 -6.37 4.79 -1.52
CA ASN A 159 -7.59 4.40 -0.81
C ASN A 159 -7.59 2.90 -0.49
N ASN A 160 -7.12 2.08 -1.41
CA ASN A 160 -6.95 0.64 -1.19
C ASN A 160 -5.91 0.34 -0.08
N GLU A 161 -4.79 1.07 -0.02
CA GLU A 161 -3.80 0.94 1.06
C GLU A 161 -4.41 1.32 2.42
N ILE A 162 -5.08 2.47 2.53
CA ILE A 162 -5.70 2.96 3.77
C ILE A 162 -6.72 1.95 4.32
N HIS A 163 -7.48 1.29 3.44
CA HIS A 163 -8.51 0.31 3.82
C HIS A 163 -8.01 -1.14 3.84
N ASP A 164 -6.70 -1.38 3.80
CA ASP A 164 -6.08 -2.71 3.88
C ASP A 164 -6.56 -3.68 2.78
N GLY A 165 -6.84 -3.17 1.59
CA GLY A 165 -7.37 -3.95 0.47
C GLY A 165 -8.85 -4.32 0.60
N LYS A 166 -9.55 -3.85 1.62
CA LYS A 166 -11.00 -4.03 1.74
C LYS A 166 -11.69 -3.04 0.81
N PRO A 167 -12.72 -3.46 0.06
CA PRO A 167 -13.45 -2.54 -0.79
C PRO A 167 -14.05 -1.42 0.08
N SER A 168 -13.71 -0.18 -0.23
CA SER A 168 -14.39 0.97 0.36
C SER A 168 -15.79 1.05 -0.23
N VAL A 169 -16.82 0.95 0.61
CA VAL A 169 -18.24 0.91 0.25
C VAL A 169 -18.73 2.17 -0.49
N ASN A 170 -17.90 3.19 -0.66
CA ASN A 170 -18.28 4.49 -1.23
C ASN A 170 -17.26 5.00 -2.27
N ILE A 171 -17.13 4.33 -3.40
CA ILE A 171 -16.68 5.02 -4.61
C ILE A 171 -17.94 5.20 -5.47
N PRO A 172 -18.52 6.42 -5.58
CA PRO A 172 -19.49 6.69 -6.62
C PRO A 172 -18.76 6.55 -7.95
N MET A 173 -18.93 5.42 -8.64
CA MET A 173 -18.56 5.32 -10.05
C MET A 173 -19.61 6.09 -10.85
N PRO A 174 -19.27 7.23 -11.45
CA PRO A 174 -20.23 7.93 -12.32
C PRO A 174 -20.57 7.00 -13.48
N GLY A 175 -21.79 6.48 -13.51
CA GLY A 175 -22.33 5.67 -14.62
C GLY A 175 -22.64 4.20 -14.31
N LEU A 176 -22.29 3.65 -13.14
CA LEU A 176 -22.60 2.24 -12.80
C LEU A 176 -23.65 2.07 -11.69
N SER A 177 -24.11 3.15 -11.08
CA SER A 177 -25.14 3.11 -10.03
C SER A 177 -26.50 2.51 -10.47
N ASN A 178 -26.73 2.39 -11.77
CA ASN A 178 -27.99 1.84 -12.32
C ASN A 178 -27.88 0.39 -12.80
N ILE A 179 -26.75 -0.28 -12.60
CA ILE A 179 -26.50 -1.63 -13.16
C ILE A 179 -26.32 -2.69 -12.05
N ILE A 180 -26.00 -2.27 -10.84
CA ILE A 180 -25.86 -3.20 -9.70
C ILE A 180 -27.11 -3.07 -8.84
N PRO A 181 -27.97 -4.11 -8.75
CA PRO A 181 -29.05 -4.13 -7.78
C PRO A 181 -28.45 -4.05 -6.37
N GLU A 182 -29.04 -3.21 -5.54
CA GLU A 182 -28.70 -3.05 -4.13
C GLU A 182 -28.78 -4.42 -3.44
N ILE A 183 -27.62 -5.01 -3.12
CA ILE A 183 -27.56 -6.24 -2.34
C ILE A 183 -27.88 -5.83 -0.90
N THR A 184 -29.13 -6.01 -0.50
CA THR A 184 -29.53 -5.88 0.90
C THR A 184 -28.87 -7.02 1.70
N PRO A 185 -28.33 -6.76 2.91
CA PRO A 185 -27.59 -7.74 3.72
C PRO A 185 -28.41 -8.91 4.24
N ASP A 186 -29.70 -9.00 3.96
CA ASP A 186 -30.65 -9.94 4.57
C ASP A 186 -31.08 -11.12 3.67
N GLU A 187 -30.53 -11.28 2.46
CA GLU A 187 -30.79 -12.49 1.66
C GLU A 187 -29.68 -13.53 1.86
N GLU A 188 -29.87 -14.43 2.81
CA GLU A 188 -29.10 -15.68 2.88
C GLU A 188 -29.32 -16.51 1.58
N PRO A 189 -28.26 -16.97 0.90
CA PRO A 189 -28.39 -17.83 -0.27
C PRO A 189 -28.71 -19.26 0.17
N GLY A 190 -29.99 -19.55 0.41
CA GLY A 190 -30.31 -20.87 0.90
C GLY A 190 -31.77 -21.35 0.75
N SER A 191 -32.72 -20.50 0.37
CA SER A 191 -34.15 -20.93 0.41
C SER A 191 -34.78 -21.42 -0.91
N ASP A 192 -34.12 -21.24 -2.05
CA ASP A 192 -34.73 -21.53 -3.36
C ASP A 192 -34.40 -22.92 -3.98
N LEU A 193 -33.47 -23.67 -3.40
CA LEU A 193 -33.17 -25.02 -3.91
C LEU A 193 -34.15 -26.10 -3.45
N GLY A 194 -35.03 -25.80 -2.49
CA GLY A 194 -36.05 -26.76 -1.97
C GLY A 194 -37.33 -26.85 -2.81
N GLN A 195 -37.65 -25.83 -3.60
CA GLN A 195 -38.93 -25.82 -4.33
C GLN A 195 -38.85 -26.40 -5.74
N ILE A 196 -37.68 -26.52 -6.35
CA ILE A 196 -37.53 -27.10 -7.70
C ILE A 196 -37.51 -28.63 -7.68
N ALA A 197 -37.22 -29.27 -6.55
CA ALA A 197 -37.19 -30.71 -6.41
C ALA A 197 -38.60 -31.33 -6.22
N ALA A 198 -39.59 -30.57 -5.73
CA ALA A 198 -40.94 -31.08 -5.45
C ALA A 198 -41.90 -31.06 -6.67
N SER A 199 -41.57 -30.42 -7.76
CA SER A 199 -42.44 -30.30 -8.95
C SER A 199 -42.14 -31.32 -10.07
N ARG A 200 -41.21 -32.27 -9.85
CA ARG A 200 -40.86 -33.32 -10.85
C ARG A 200 -41.31 -34.73 -10.52
N THR A 201 -42.18 -34.90 -9.51
CA THR A 201 -42.78 -36.21 -9.16
C THR A 201 -44.29 -36.09 -9.04
N GLN A 202 -44.96 -35.69 -10.11
CA GLN A 202 -46.38 -36.03 -10.39
C GLN A 202 -46.54 -36.26 -11.88
#